data_cd47b01e8595df77917b4161b9dcaa7d
#
_entry.id   cd47b01e8595df77917b4161b9dcaa7d
#
_cell.length_a   1.000
_cell.length_b   1.000
_cell.length_c   1.000
_cell.angle_alpha   90.00
_cell.angle_beta   90.00
_cell.angle_gamma   90.00
#
_symmetry.space_group_name_H-M   'P 1'
#
loop_
_entity.id
_entity.type
_entity.pdbx_description
1 polymer ?
#
loop_
_entity_poly.entity_id
_entity_poly.type
_entity_poly.pdbx_seq_one_letter_code
_entity_poly.pdbx_strand_id
1 'polypeptide(L)'
;MHEASKVIVGAKGVEFAGHSGKNKRGALPTADLGYVRDQCRQLQEVDKLHETLLRNVPAARRHPVAFEDLTGAAGKNYWKRLLAFVGARDLAASLETSLVRLGNATARRFANEEAVAAALRGAGC
;
A
#
# COMPACT_ATOMS: atom_id res chain seq x y z
N MET A 1 12.41 -0.42 7.40
CA MET A 1 11.81 -1.10 6.23
C MET A 1 11.95 -2.62 6.22
N HIS A 2 12.98 -3.19 6.79
CA HIS A 2 13.12 -4.65 6.87
C HIS A 2 12.09 -5.33 7.77
N GLU A 3 11.62 -4.69 8.81
CA GLU A 3 10.66 -5.28 9.75
C GLU A 3 9.24 -5.37 9.19
N ALA A 4 8.80 -4.39 8.41
CA ALA A 4 7.48 -4.41 7.83
C ALA A 4 7.25 -5.58 6.84
N SER A 5 8.32 -6.02 6.17
CA SER A 5 8.23 -7.16 5.26
C SER A 5 8.19 -8.52 5.97
N LYS A 6 8.80 -8.63 7.13
CA LYS A 6 8.72 -9.83 7.98
C LYS A 6 7.33 -10.03 8.57
N VAL A 7 6.64 -8.93 8.75
CA VAL A 7 5.35 -8.85 9.39
C VAL A 7 4.24 -9.45 8.52
N ILE A 8 4.28 -9.30 7.20
CA ILE A 8 3.24 -9.79 6.28
C ILE A 8 3.25 -11.33 6.12
N VAL A 9 4.37 -11.97 6.39
CA VAL A 9 4.54 -13.41 6.12
C VAL A 9 4.31 -14.29 7.36
N GLY A 10 4.12 -13.69 8.54
CA GLY A 10 3.95 -14.45 9.79
C GLY A 10 5.17 -15.31 10.08
N ALA A 11 6.32 -14.70 10.03
CA ALA A 11 7.55 -15.42 9.83
C ALA A 11 8.01 -16.22 11.04
N LYS A 12 7.95 -17.49 10.94
CA LYS A 12 9.04 -18.33 11.43
C LYS A 12 10.11 -18.36 10.33
N GLY A 13 11.02 -17.38 10.32
CA GLY A 13 12.28 -17.47 9.60
C GLY A 13 12.26 -17.35 8.08
N VAL A 14 11.21 -16.87 7.46
CA VAL A 14 11.21 -16.58 6.02
C VAL A 14 11.67 -15.14 5.83
N GLU A 15 12.93 -14.95 5.48
CA GLU A 15 13.41 -13.67 5.01
C GLU A 15 12.73 -13.36 3.68
N PHE A 16 11.93 -12.30 3.66
CA PHE A 16 11.56 -11.68 2.41
C PHE A 16 12.87 -11.15 1.80
N ALA A 17 13.33 -11.76 0.73
CA ALA A 17 14.46 -11.26 -0.04
C ALA A 17 14.06 -9.94 -0.67
N GLY A 18 14.12 -8.87 0.16
CA GLY A 18 13.85 -7.53 -0.29
C GLY A 18 14.87 -7.13 -1.33
N HIS A 19 14.41 -6.53 -2.39
CA HIS A 19 15.13 -5.63 -3.28
C HIS A 19 16.32 -6.13 -4.11
N SER A 20 16.93 -7.24 -3.82
CA SER A 20 17.89 -7.80 -4.75
C SER A 20 17.16 -8.76 -5.68
N GLY A 21 16.95 -8.37 -6.92
CA GLY A 21 16.23 -9.11 -7.96
C GLY A 21 16.76 -10.49 -8.31
N LYS A 22 17.40 -11.14 -7.40
CA LYS A 22 17.74 -12.55 -7.41
C LYS A 22 16.66 -13.31 -6.63
N ASN A 23 15.45 -13.32 -7.17
CA ASN A 23 14.48 -14.32 -6.79
C ASN A 23 15.12 -15.68 -7.05
N LYS A 24 15.65 -16.26 -6.01
CA LYS A 24 15.79 -17.72 -6.00
C LYS A 24 14.36 -18.22 -6.22
N ARG A 25 14.12 -18.86 -7.35
CA ARG A 25 12.85 -19.51 -7.69
C ARG A 25 12.59 -20.62 -6.67
N GLY A 26 12.19 -20.21 -5.47
CA GLY A 26 11.74 -21.08 -4.40
C GLY A 26 10.21 -21.11 -4.37
N ALA A 27 9.66 -22.07 -3.64
CA ALA A 27 8.23 -22.14 -3.35
C ALA A 27 7.76 -20.81 -2.72
N LEU A 28 6.55 -20.37 -3.07
CA LEU A 28 5.94 -19.20 -2.45
C LEU A 28 5.74 -19.45 -0.95
N PRO A 29 5.95 -18.43 -0.12
CA PRO A 29 5.72 -18.55 1.31
C PRO A 29 4.23 -18.75 1.60
N THR A 30 3.94 -19.47 2.68
CA THR A 30 2.58 -19.61 3.21
C THR A 30 2.35 -18.52 4.25
N ALA A 31 1.29 -17.73 4.08
CA ALA A 31 0.91 -16.71 5.04
C ALA A 31 0.22 -17.32 6.27
N ASP A 32 0.56 -16.81 7.45
CA ASP A 32 -0.18 -17.07 8.69
C ASP A 32 -1.50 -16.29 8.67
N LEU A 33 -2.63 -17.01 8.62
CA LEU A 33 -3.95 -16.39 8.51
C LEU A 33 -4.36 -15.64 9.79
N GLY A 34 -3.93 -16.09 10.96
CA GLY A 34 -4.17 -15.39 12.22
C GLY A 34 -3.48 -14.03 12.20
N TYR A 35 -2.23 -14.03 11.80
CA TYR A 35 -1.46 -12.81 11.65
C TYR A 35 -2.07 -11.85 10.60
N VAL A 36 -2.49 -12.37 9.45
CA VAL A 36 -3.16 -11.56 8.40
C VAL A 36 -4.42 -10.87 8.95
N ARG A 37 -5.24 -11.59 9.72
CA ARG A 37 -6.44 -11.01 10.35
C ARG A 37 -6.08 -9.94 11.37
N ASP A 38 -5.06 -10.15 12.17
CA ASP A 38 -4.63 -9.18 13.17
C ASP A 38 -4.09 -7.90 12.53
N GLN A 39 -3.34 -8.03 11.46
CA GLN A 39 -2.89 -6.87 10.67
C GLN A 39 -4.06 -6.12 10.03
N CYS A 40 -5.05 -6.82 9.50
CA CYS A 40 -6.26 -6.21 8.98
C CYS A 40 -6.97 -5.38 10.06
N ARG A 41 -7.16 -5.92 11.27
CA ARG A 41 -7.77 -5.18 12.39
C ARG A 41 -6.98 -3.94 12.76
N GLN A 42 -5.66 -4.05 12.87
CA GLN A 42 -4.80 -2.91 13.18
C GLN A 42 -4.93 -1.80 12.13
N LEU A 43 -4.95 -2.16 10.85
CA LEU A 43 -5.15 -1.18 9.77
C LEU A 43 -6.53 -0.53 9.86
N GLN A 44 -7.58 -1.28 10.16
CA GLN A 44 -8.92 -0.73 10.35
C GLN A 44 -8.98 0.25 11.53
N GLU A 45 -8.26 -0.02 12.62
CA GLU A 45 -8.17 0.91 13.76
C GLU A 45 -7.43 2.19 13.39
N VAL A 46 -6.34 2.07 12.63
CA VAL A 46 -5.61 3.22 12.09
C VAL A 46 -6.50 4.06 11.17
N ASP A 47 -7.26 3.41 10.29
CA ASP A 47 -8.18 4.10 9.38
C ASP A 47 -9.26 4.88 10.14
N LYS A 48 -9.85 4.28 11.18
CA LYS A 48 -10.81 4.97 12.06
C LYS A 48 -10.20 6.17 12.75
N LEU A 49 -8.96 6.03 13.22
CA LEU A 49 -8.23 7.15 13.83
C LEU A 49 -8.00 8.27 12.81
N HIS A 50 -7.56 7.93 11.61
CA HIS A 50 -7.38 8.89 10.53
C HIS A 50 -8.70 9.59 10.15
N GLU A 51 -9.80 8.86 10.03
CA GLU A 51 -11.12 9.45 9.78
C GLU A 51 -11.50 10.44 10.89
N THR A 52 -11.26 10.09 12.15
CA THR A 52 -11.54 10.95 13.29
C THR A 52 -10.71 12.24 13.23
N LEU A 53 -9.42 12.12 12.93
CA LEU A 53 -8.54 13.28 12.78
C LEU A 53 -8.96 14.16 11.60
N LEU A 54 -9.31 13.56 10.48
CA LEU A 54 -9.73 14.27 9.28
C LEU A 54 -11.05 15.01 9.45
N ARG A 55 -11.97 14.54 10.31
CA ARG A 55 -13.22 15.26 10.61
C ARG A 55 -12.98 16.65 11.20
N ASN A 56 -11.86 16.83 11.90
CA ASN A 56 -11.46 18.11 12.48
C ASN A 56 -10.78 19.05 11.47
N VAL A 57 -10.50 18.56 10.25
CA VAL A 57 -9.92 19.38 9.18
C VAL A 57 -11.03 19.81 8.24
N PRO A 58 -11.21 21.13 7.96
CA PRO A 58 -12.19 21.60 7.00
C PRO A 58 -12.04 20.94 5.63
N ALA A 59 -13.14 20.65 4.96
CA ALA A 59 -13.14 19.97 3.66
C ALA A 59 -12.27 20.68 2.62
N ALA A 60 -12.24 22.02 2.61
CA ALA A 60 -11.41 22.82 1.72
C ALA A 60 -9.89 22.64 1.95
N ARG A 61 -9.51 22.12 3.10
CA ARG A 61 -8.11 21.85 3.46
C ARG A 61 -7.72 20.37 3.33
N ARG A 62 -8.62 19.57 2.77
CA ARG A 62 -8.38 18.14 2.54
C ARG A 62 -8.31 17.85 1.06
N HIS A 63 -7.29 17.11 0.66
CA HIS A 63 -7.16 16.64 -0.71
C HIS A 63 -6.81 15.14 -0.68
N PRO A 64 -7.80 14.25 -0.84
CA PRO A 64 -7.54 12.82 -0.84
C PRO A 64 -6.75 12.43 -2.08
N VAL A 65 -5.73 11.61 -1.88
CA VAL A 65 -4.87 11.12 -2.95
C VAL A 65 -4.67 9.62 -2.76
N ALA A 66 -4.96 8.84 -3.77
CA ALA A 66 -4.59 7.42 -3.80
C ALA A 66 -3.24 7.25 -4.51
N PHE A 67 -2.41 6.37 -3.99
CA PHE A 67 -1.10 6.08 -4.58
C PHE A 67 -1.22 5.60 -6.03
N GLU A 68 -2.22 4.78 -6.31
CA GLU A 68 -2.52 4.26 -7.63
C GLU A 68 -2.81 5.35 -8.66
N ASP A 69 -3.45 6.43 -8.21
CA ASP A 69 -3.76 7.57 -9.07
C ASP A 69 -2.49 8.35 -9.44
N LEU A 70 -1.54 8.45 -8.52
CA LEU A 70 -0.27 9.15 -8.76
C LEU A 70 0.66 8.37 -9.69
N THR A 71 0.62 7.05 -9.66
CA THR A 71 1.51 6.16 -10.41
C THR A 71 0.91 5.63 -11.71
N GLY A 72 -0.37 5.88 -11.94
CA GLY A 72 -1.08 5.45 -13.14
C GLY A 72 -0.82 6.35 -14.37
N ALA A 73 -1.42 5.99 -15.51
CA ALA A 73 -1.33 6.76 -16.75
C ALA A 73 -1.82 8.21 -16.62
N ALA A 74 -2.80 8.46 -15.73
CA ALA A 74 -3.33 9.77 -15.42
C ALA A 74 -2.53 10.51 -14.33
N GLY A 75 -1.40 9.98 -13.87
CA GLY A 75 -0.64 10.49 -12.74
C GLY A 75 -0.25 11.96 -12.85
N LYS A 76 0.14 12.42 -14.04
CA LYS A 76 0.46 13.84 -14.28
C LYS A 76 -0.71 14.78 -13.96
N ASN A 77 -1.94 14.39 -14.26
CA ASN A 77 -3.14 15.19 -13.97
C ASN A 77 -3.46 15.22 -12.47
N TYR A 78 -3.24 14.10 -11.77
CA TYR A 78 -3.38 14.06 -10.32
C TYR A 78 -2.32 14.92 -9.63
N TRP A 79 -1.08 14.88 -10.07
CA TRP A 79 -0.02 15.74 -9.58
C TRP A 79 -0.31 17.22 -9.78
N LYS A 80 -0.82 17.60 -10.95
CA LYS A 80 -1.24 18.99 -11.22
C LYS A 80 -2.31 19.47 -10.23
N ARG A 81 -3.30 18.63 -9.95
CA ARG A 81 -4.35 18.95 -8.98
C ARG A 81 -3.80 19.08 -7.56
N LEU A 82 -2.91 18.17 -7.17
CA LEU A 82 -2.26 18.23 -5.87
C LEU A 82 -1.43 19.50 -5.71
N LEU A 83 -0.62 19.84 -6.70
CA LEU A 83 0.18 21.08 -6.69
C LEU A 83 -0.69 22.32 -6.69
N ALA A 84 -1.80 22.32 -7.41
CA ALA A 84 -2.78 23.40 -7.36
C ALA A 84 -3.39 23.56 -5.96
N PHE A 85 -3.70 22.45 -5.30
CA PHE A 85 -4.24 22.45 -3.94
C PHE A 85 -3.27 23.05 -2.92
N VAL A 86 -1.98 22.75 -3.02
CA VAL A 86 -0.95 23.32 -2.12
C VAL A 86 -0.44 24.70 -2.56
N GLY A 87 -0.98 25.27 -3.61
CA GLY A 87 -0.60 26.60 -4.10
C GLY A 87 0.68 26.63 -4.94
N ALA A 88 1.14 25.50 -5.45
CA ALA A 88 2.39 25.34 -6.19
C ALA A 88 2.18 24.99 -7.68
N ARG A 89 1.20 25.61 -8.32
CA ARG A 89 0.85 25.33 -9.74
C ARG A 89 2.02 25.47 -10.69
N ASP A 90 2.89 26.42 -10.45
CA ASP A 90 4.01 26.73 -11.32
C ASP A 90 5.03 25.58 -11.39
N LEU A 91 5.05 24.70 -10.40
CA LEU A 91 5.92 23.53 -10.35
C LEU A 91 5.40 22.36 -11.18
N ALA A 92 4.14 22.40 -11.63
CA ALA A 92 3.53 21.28 -12.34
C ALA A 92 4.24 20.93 -13.65
N ALA A 93 4.79 21.94 -14.35
CA ALA A 93 5.51 21.73 -15.61
C ALA A 93 6.89 21.09 -15.43
N SER A 94 7.54 21.31 -14.28
CA SER A 94 8.88 20.79 -13.98
C SER A 94 8.85 19.54 -13.09
N LEU A 95 7.66 19.07 -12.71
CA LEU A 95 7.53 17.90 -11.85
C LEU A 95 7.82 16.62 -12.63
N GLU A 96 8.89 15.97 -12.25
CA GLU A 96 9.21 14.61 -12.66
C GLU A 96 9.12 13.69 -11.45
N THR A 97 8.49 12.55 -11.62
CA THR A 97 8.44 11.53 -10.57
C THR A 97 9.09 10.25 -11.07
N SER A 98 9.98 9.72 -10.25
CA SER A 98 10.55 8.39 -10.43
C SER A 98 9.77 7.31 -9.67
N LEU A 99 8.62 7.66 -9.09
CA LEU A 99 7.77 6.69 -8.40
C LEU A 99 7.27 5.65 -9.39
N VAL A 100 7.69 4.43 -9.17
CA VAL A 100 7.29 3.27 -9.95
C VAL A 100 6.62 2.29 -9.01
N ARG A 101 5.49 1.75 -9.44
CA ARG A 101 4.86 0.66 -8.71
C ARG A 101 5.78 -0.56 -8.73
N LEU A 102 6.27 -0.96 -7.58
CA LEU A 102 7.04 -2.18 -7.43
C LEU A 102 6.10 -3.37 -7.36
N GLY A 103 6.31 -4.33 -8.26
CA GLY A 103 5.57 -5.57 -8.32
C GLY A 103 4.38 -5.55 -9.27
N ASN A 104 3.90 -6.74 -9.58
CA ASN A 104 2.73 -6.98 -10.43
C ASN A 104 1.51 -7.23 -9.55
N ALA A 105 0.43 -6.50 -9.77
CA ALA A 105 -0.82 -6.66 -9.02
C ALA A 105 -1.44 -8.07 -9.18
N THR A 106 -1.14 -8.75 -10.29
CA THR A 106 -1.62 -10.10 -10.58
C THR A 106 -0.65 -11.20 -10.15
N ALA A 107 0.56 -10.85 -9.70
CA ALA A 107 1.53 -11.83 -9.27
C ALA A 107 1.10 -12.48 -7.97
N ARG A 108 1.10 -13.80 -7.97
CA ARG A 108 0.84 -14.60 -6.77
C ARG A 108 1.96 -14.38 -5.74
N ARG A 109 1.60 -14.07 -4.52
CA ARG A 109 2.55 -13.71 -3.44
C ARG A 109 2.68 -14.79 -2.39
N PHE A 110 1.62 -15.59 -2.20
CA PHE A 110 1.56 -16.62 -1.18
C PHE A 110 1.08 -17.94 -1.77
N ALA A 111 1.54 -19.06 -1.23
CA ALA A 111 1.08 -20.37 -1.63
C ALA A 111 -0.41 -20.57 -1.32
N ASN A 112 -0.88 -20.00 -0.21
CA ASN A 112 -2.27 -20.05 0.27
C ASN A 112 -3.04 -18.75 0.00
N GLU A 113 -2.85 -18.12 -1.16
CA GLU A 113 -3.40 -16.79 -1.46
C GLU A 113 -4.93 -16.74 -1.42
N GLU A 114 -5.62 -17.79 -1.84
CA GLU A 114 -7.07 -17.87 -1.73
C GLU A 114 -7.56 -17.87 -0.28
N ALA A 115 -6.86 -18.57 0.60
CA ALA A 115 -7.14 -18.58 2.02
C ALA A 115 -6.87 -17.20 2.65
N VAL A 116 -5.80 -16.53 2.21
CA VAL A 116 -5.50 -15.13 2.62
C VAL A 116 -6.63 -14.20 2.20
N ALA A 117 -7.06 -14.27 0.95
CA ALA A 117 -8.16 -13.46 0.44
C ALA A 117 -9.47 -13.71 1.20
N ALA A 118 -9.79 -14.98 1.51
CA ALA A 118 -10.94 -15.33 2.31
C ALA A 118 -10.85 -14.80 3.74
N ALA A 119 -9.68 -14.89 4.37
CA ALA A 119 -9.43 -14.35 5.70
C ALA A 119 -9.59 -12.83 5.77
N LEU A 120 -9.12 -12.11 4.76
CA LEU A 120 -9.28 -10.66 4.65
C LEU A 120 -10.77 -10.28 4.48
N ARG A 121 -11.47 -10.94 3.57
CA ARG A 121 -12.92 -10.71 3.39
C ARG A 121 -13.69 -10.98 4.67
N GLY A 122 -13.40 -12.08 5.38
CA GLY A 122 -14.05 -12.42 6.64
C GLY A 122 -13.76 -11.43 7.76
N ALA A 123 -12.63 -10.72 7.70
CA ALA A 123 -12.26 -9.66 8.65
C ALA A 123 -12.74 -8.26 8.21
N GLY A 124 -13.37 -8.13 7.05
CA GLY A 124 -13.88 -6.84 6.54
C GLY A 124 -12.81 -5.97 5.87
N CYS A 125 -11.73 -6.59 5.41
CA CYS A 125 -10.67 -5.88 4.66
C CYS A 125 -10.84 -5.94 3.15
#